data_8d566417a45038eae56ad9975741ee1e
#
_entry.id   8d566417a45038eae56ad9975741ee1e
#
_cell.length_a   1.000
_cell.length_b   1.000
_cell.length_c   1.000
_cell.angle_alpha   90.00
_cell.angle_beta   90.00
_cell.angle_gamma   90.00
#
_symmetry.space_group_name_H-M   'P 1'
#
loop_
_entity.id
_entity.type
_entity.pdbx_description
1 polymer ?
#
loop_
_entity_poly.entity_id
_entity_poly.type
_entity_poly.pdbx_seq_one_letter_code
_entity_poly.pdbx_strand_id
1 'polypeptide(L)'
;MSLALGLLQSPAAFSQDTAGQLLARINKLTPEKRRDLLAEKAKAEGEVTFYSSMSVTQIETLSKAFNNRYPFIKVNTYRSSGERAIAKIQTELQAKRNAADVINISAAQAAPIKALGALDPYNSPQREFFPADYKDKEGYFTSFYITPIVLGYNTNLVKRGDAPKNYEDLLNPKWKGEMLMDDEPYEWYGVLMKHFGKERGLQYMKRLAQQNLSMQRGRTNVAQMLVAGEGAIGITLSGHSALELKEKGAPLDWVALDPYFAQANMIMLARYAPHPHAAALFLDWSLSEEGQTIVTSFGRVVARNGVKQRFPELMQKKSRLVDMDLIDPKVEKVLTKEFREIFIPTR
;
A
#
# COMPACT_ATOMS: atom_id res chain seq x y z
N MET A 1 -52.91 15.82 47.56
CA MET A 1 -51.83 16.24 46.61
C MET A 1 -50.93 15.05 46.38
N SER A 2 -51.17 14.29 45.30
CA SER A 2 -50.32 13.15 44.94
C SER A 2 -49.38 13.62 43.83
N LEU A 3 -48.09 13.61 44.12
CA LEU A 3 -47.03 13.82 43.09
C LEU A 3 -46.83 12.52 42.33
N ALA A 4 -47.17 12.51 41.07
CA ALA A 4 -46.79 11.45 40.11
C ALA A 4 -45.35 11.69 39.65
N LEU A 5 -44.42 10.83 40.08
CA LEU A 5 -43.04 10.75 39.53
C LEU A 5 -43.10 10.10 38.12
N GLY A 6 -42.98 10.95 37.09
CA GLY A 6 -42.78 10.44 35.74
C GLY A 6 -41.39 9.87 35.57
N LEU A 7 -41.30 8.56 35.41
CA LEU A 7 -40.08 7.86 34.99
C LEU A 7 -39.78 8.27 33.52
N LEU A 8 -38.80 9.14 33.32
CA LEU A 8 -38.16 9.36 32.03
C LEU A 8 -37.39 8.09 31.66
N GLN A 9 -37.99 7.27 30.81
CA GLN A 9 -37.29 6.21 30.13
C GLN A 9 -36.30 6.86 29.15
N SER A 10 -35.00 6.76 29.47
CA SER A 10 -33.92 7.08 28.53
C SER A 10 -34.14 6.22 27.28
N PRO A 11 -34.10 6.79 26.06
CA PRO A 11 -34.12 5.98 24.85
C PRO A 11 -32.90 5.08 24.88
N ALA A 12 -33.12 3.77 24.81
CA ALA A 12 -32.04 2.81 24.59
C ALA A 12 -31.27 3.28 23.35
N ALA A 13 -29.98 3.61 23.54
CA ALA A 13 -29.09 3.89 22.45
C ALA A 13 -28.97 2.57 21.65
N PHE A 14 -29.72 2.48 20.55
CA PHE A 14 -29.50 1.41 19.58
C PHE A 14 -28.06 1.58 19.11
N SER A 15 -27.21 0.67 19.54
CA SER A 15 -25.87 0.54 18.99
C SER A 15 -26.02 0.26 17.49
N GLN A 16 -25.73 1.27 16.68
CA GLN A 16 -25.79 1.14 15.24
C GLN A 16 -24.76 0.08 14.84
N ASP A 17 -25.19 -0.97 14.12
CA ASP A 17 -24.32 -2.02 13.61
C ASP A 17 -23.14 -1.38 12.88
N THR A 18 -21.94 -1.92 13.07
CA THR A 18 -20.80 -1.51 12.25
C THR A 18 -20.93 -2.06 10.82
N ALA A 19 -20.22 -1.46 9.88
CA ALA A 19 -20.23 -1.90 8.48
C ALA A 19 -19.94 -3.40 8.35
N GLY A 20 -18.93 -3.90 9.07
CA GLY A 20 -18.56 -5.31 9.08
C GLY A 20 -19.63 -6.23 9.64
N GLN A 21 -20.32 -5.82 10.73
CA GLN A 21 -21.43 -6.59 11.30
C GLN A 21 -22.61 -6.73 10.34
N LEU A 22 -22.95 -5.63 9.66
CA LEU A 22 -24.00 -5.63 8.65
C LEU A 22 -23.63 -6.53 7.46
N LEU A 23 -22.41 -6.39 6.92
CA LEU A 23 -21.94 -7.16 5.77
C LEU A 23 -21.72 -8.65 6.10
N ALA A 24 -21.35 -8.98 7.33
CA ALA A 24 -21.24 -10.38 7.77
C ALA A 24 -22.56 -11.15 7.67
N ARG A 25 -23.69 -10.48 7.86
CA ARG A 25 -25.02 -11.08 7.66
C ARG A 25 -25.30 -11.31 6.17
N ILE A 26 -24.94 -10.34 5.32
CA ILE A 26 -25.13 -10.44 3.85
C ILE A 26 -24.24 -11.54 3.27
N ASN A 27 -23.05 -11.73 3.78
CA ASN A 27 -22.13 -12.79 3.33
C ASN A 27 -22.60 -14.22 3.65
N LYS A 28 -23.64 -14.40 4.48
CA LYS A 28 -24.26 -15.70 4.72
C LYS A 28 -25.31 -16.10 3.67
N LEU A 29 -25.66 -15.19 2.79
CA LEU A 29 -26.64 -15.44 1.71
C LEU A 29 -25.98 -16.25 0.58
N THR A 30 -26.82 -16.86 -0.27
CA THR A 30 -26.32 -17.45 -1.51
C THR A 30 -25.69 -16.38 -2.40
N PRO A 31 -24.76 -16.73 -3.29
CA PRO A 31 -24.07 -15.74 -4.14
C PRO A 31 -25.03 -14.82 -4.92
N GLU A 32 -26.14 -15.39 -5.46
CA GLU A 32 -27.14 -14.62 -6.20
C GLU A 32 -27.87 -13.63 -5.28
N LYS A 33 -28.43 -14.11 -4.16
CA LYS A 33 -29.15 -13.25 -3.20
C LYS A 33 -28.26 -12.16 -2.63
N ARG A 34 -26.97 -12.51 -2.35
CA ARG A 34 -25.99 -11.57 -1.88
C ARG A 34 -25.73 -10.45 -2.90
N ARG A 35 -25.49 -10.83 -4.17
CA ARG A 35 -25.22 -9.87 -5.25
C ARG A 35 -26.41 -8.91 -5.44
N ASP A 36 -27.61 -9.46 -5.52
CA ASP A 36 -28.83 -8.70 -5.80
C ASP A 36 -29.14 -7.72 -4.64
N LEU A 37 -29.00 -8.18 -3.38
CA LEU A 37 -29.18 -7.34 -2.22
C LEU A 37 -28.13 -6.24 -2.12
N LEU A 38 -26.85 -6.54 -2.37
CA LEU A 38 -25.80 -5.55 -2.38
C LEU A 38 -26.04 -4.49 -3.46
N ALA A 39 -26.42 -4.89 -4.67
CA ALA A 39 -26.73 -3.97 -5.77
C ALA A 39 -27.91 -3.06 -5.44
N GLU A 40 -29.01 -3.61 -4.89
CA GLU A 40 -30.18 -2.85 -4.47
C GLU A 40 -29.83 -1.80 -3.41
N LYS A 41 -29.16 -2.24 -2.34
CA LYS A 41 -28.81 -1.35 -1.20
C LYS A 41 -27.77 -0.31 -1.59
N ALA A 42 -26.73 -0.69 -2.32
CA ALA A 42 -25.72 0.24 -2.82
C ALA A 42 -26.30 1.28 -3.79
N LYS A 43 -27.32 0.92 -4.57
CA LYS A 43 -28.07 1.89 -5.40
C LYS A 43 -28.80 2.92 -4.55
N ALA A 44 -29.34 2.51 -3.42
CA ALA A 44 -30.01 3.42 -2.48
C ALA A 44 -28.99 4.33 -1.76
N GLU A 45 -27.77 3.85 -1.49
CA GLU A 45 -26.67 4.63 -0.94
C GLU A 45 -26.12 5.64 -1.96
N GLY A 46 -26.02 5.27 -3.23
CA GLY A 46 -25.71 6.14 -4.37
C GLY A 46 -24.25 6.57 -4.50
N GLU A 47 -23.43 6.37 -3.47
CA GLU A 47 -22.02 6.79 -3.50
C GLU A 47 -21.11 5.89 -2.66
N VAL A 48 -19.78 5.99 -2.91
CA VAL A 48 -18.73 5.38 -2.12
C VAL A 48 -17.56 6.34 -2.01
N THR A 49 -16.97 6.49 -0.83
CA THR A 49 -15.80 7.33 -0.60
C THR A 49 -14.53 6.48 -0.44
N PHE A 50 -13.61 6.63 -1.38
CA PHE A 50 -12.34 5.90 -1.46
C PHE A 50 -11.16 6.76 -1.02
N TYR A 51 -10.53 6.41 0.10
CA TYR A 51 -9.27 7.00 0.57
C TYR A 51 -8.09 6.20 0.02
N SER A 52 -7.18 6.86 -0.71
CA SER A 52 -6.09 6.13 -1.36
C SER A 52 -4.78 6.92 -1.43
N SER A 53 -3.67 6.19 -1.39
CA SER A 53 -2.32 6.71 -1.64
C SER A 53 -1.86 6.54 -3.10
N MET A 54 -2.68 5.98 -3.98
CA MET A 54 -2.40 5.88 -5.41
C MET A 54 -2.26 7.27 -6.07
N SER A 55 -1.69 7.34 -7.27
CA SER A 55 -1.68 8.59 -8.04
C SER A 55 -3.10 8.99 -8.47
N VAL A 56 -3.31 10.29 -8.68
CA VAL A 56 -4.61 10.84 -9.12
C VAL A 56 -5.10 10.11 -10.38
N THR A 57 -4.25 9.98 -11.39
CA THR A 57 -4.59 9.32 -12.66
C THR A 57 -5.00 7.85 -12.47
N GLN A 58 -4.31 7.11 -11.57
CA GLN A 58 -4.68 5.72 -11.27
C GLN A 58 -6.03 5.64 -10.57
N ILE A 59 -6.30 6.52 -9.61
CA ILE A 59 -7.59 6.60 -8.90
C ILE A 59 -8.72 6.94 -9.88
N GLU A 60 -8.53 7.93 -10.76
CA GLU A 60 -9.52 8.33 -11.77
C GLU A 60 -9.85 7.18 -12.74
N THR A 61 -8.80 6.47 -13.23
CA THR A 61 -8.99 5.34 -14.14
C THR A 61 -9.75 4.20 -13.45
N LEU A 62 -9.40 3.88 -12.20
CA LEU A 62 -10.07 2.86 -11.41
C LEU A 62 -11.55 3.26 -11.14
N SER A 63 -11.78 4.50 -10.73
CA SER A 63 -13.11 5.03 -10.47
C SER A 63 -14.00 5.02 -11.72
N LYS A 64 -13.45 5.44 -12.87
CA LYS A 64 -14.17 5.40 -14.15
C LYS A 64 -14.56 3.97 -14.53
N ALA A 65 -13.65 3.01 -14.36
CA ALA A 65 -13.95 1.61 -14.68
C ALA A 65 -15.02 1.04 -13.74
N PHE A 66 -14.95 1.33 -12.44
CA PHE A 66 -15.99 0.96 -11.49
C PHE A 66 -17.35 1.58 -11.85
N ASN A 67 -17.38 2.88 -12.19
CA ASN A 67 -18.60 3.57 -12.60
C ASN A 67 -19.20 3.01 -13.90
N ASN A 68 -18.38 2.53 -14.83
CA ASN A 68 -18.89 1.84 -16.02
C ASN A 68 -19.66 0.55 -15.66
N ARG A 69 -19.21 -0.16 -14.62
CA ARG A 69 -19.86 -1.38 -14.14
C ARG A 69 -21.06 -1.09 -13.24
N TYR A 70 -20.98 -0.05 -12.43
CA TYR A 70 -22.00 0.37 -11.46
C TYR A 70 -22.33 1.85 -11.61
N PRO A 71 -23.04 2.24 -12.69
CA PRO A 71 -23.27 3.66 -13.04
C PRO A 71 -24.14 4.41 -12.02
N PHE A 72 -24.78 3.68 -11.13
CA PHE A 72 -25.61 4.23 -10.06
C PHE A 72 -24.83 4.57 -8.77
N ILE A 73 -23.50 4.35 -8.73
CA ILE A 73 -22.67 4.67 -7.58
C ILE A 73 -21.62 5.72 -7.98
N LYS A 74 -21.69 6.88 -7.35
CA LYS A 74 -20.64 7.92 -7.50
C LYS A 74 -19.43 7.56 -6.65
N VAL A 75 -18.21 7.54 -7.23
CA VAL A 75 -16.98 7.37 -6.47
C VAL A 75 -16.44 8.73 -6.06
N ASN A 76 -16.48 9.04 -4.76
CA ASN A 76 -15.79 10.17 -4.17
C ASN A 76 -14.39 9.72 -3.75
N THR A 77 -13.38 10.54 -3.96
CA THR A 77 -12.00 10.16 -3.70
C THR A 77 -11.29 11.16 -2.78
N TYR A 78 -10.49 10.63 -1.87
CA TYR A 78 -9.56 11.42 -1.08
C TYR A 78 -8.16 10.84 -1.24
N ARG A 79 -7.31 11.57 -1.96
CA ARG A 79 -5.91 11.17 -2.20
C ARG A 79 -5.00 11.84 -1.18
N SER A 80 -4.24 11.05 -0.41
CA SER A 80 -3.19 11.57 0.46
C SER A 80 -2.06 10.57 0.67
N SER A 81 -0.94 11.02 1.25
CA SER A 81 0.04 10.09 1.83
C SER A 81 -0.59 9.34 2.99
N GLY A 82 -0.06 8.15 3.31
CA GLY A 82 -0.61 7.32 4.37
C GLY A 82 -0.65 7.98 5.74
N GLU A 83 0.38 8.74 6.13
CA GLU A 83 0.40 9.48 7.40
C GLU A 83 -0.75 10.49 7.50
N ARG A 84 -1.00 11.25 6.44
CA ARG A 84 -2.13 12.19 6.39
C ARG A 84 -3.46 11.47 6.40
N ALA A 85 -3.56 10.29 5.76
CA ALA A 85 -4.76 9.47 5.82
C ALA A 85 -5.01 8.99 7.26
N ILE A 86 -3.99 8.52 7.98
CA ILE A 86 -4.09 8.11 9.39
C ILE A 86 -4.59 9.29 10.25
N ALA A 87 -3.95 10.46 10.14
CA ALA A 87 -4.32 11.64 10.90
C ALA A 87 -5.77 12.09 10.63
N LYS A 88 -6.18 12.04 9.35
CA LYS A 88 -7.55 12.36 8.97
C LYS A 88 -8.56 11.37 9.55
N ILE A 89 -8.31 10.06 9.42
CA ILE A 89 -9.16 9.01 9.97
C ILE A 89 -9.28 9.15 11.48
N GLN A 90 -8.16 9.41 12.19
CA GLN A 90 -8.16 9.64 13.63
C GLN A 90 -9.03 10.86 14.02
N THR A 91 -8.92 11.97 13.28
CA THR A 91 -9.76 13.17 13.50
C THR A 91 -11.24 12.88 13.26
N GLU A 92 -11.58 12.15 12.21
CA GLU A 92 -12.94 11.75 11.89
C GLU A 92 -13.56 10.85 12.98
N LEU A 93 -12.78 9.88 13.48
CA LEU A 93 -13.21 9.01 14.59
C LEU A 93 -13.50 9.82 15.86
N GLN A 94 -12.60 10.74 16.24
CA GLN A 94 -12.77 11.61 17.40
C GLN A 94 -14.00 12.51 17.28
N ALA A 95 -14.21 13.04 16.07
CA ALA A 95 -15.38 13.89 15.76
C ALA A 95 -16.67 13.08 15.55
N LYS A 96 -16.63 11.73 15.51
CA LYS A 96 -17.73 10.83 15.13
C LYS A 96 -18.35 11.20 13.76
N ARG A 97 -17.51 11.67 12.83
CA ARG A 97 -17.87 12.09 11.47
C ARG A 97 -17.03 11.34 10.45
N ASN A 98 -17.29 10.03 10.34
CA ASN A 98 -16.55 9.17 9.45
C ASN A 98 -16.98 9.41 7.99
N ALA A 99 -16.05 9.62 7.10
CA ALA A 99 -16.30 9.86 5.69
C ALA A 99 -15.75 8.74 4.78
N ALA A 100 -14.77 7.98 5.25
CA ALA A 100 -14.20 6.89 4.48
C ALA A 100 -15.12 5.67 4.47
N ASP A 101 -15.34 5.09 3.29
CA ASP A 101 -15.97 3.78 3.10
C ASP A 101 -14.91 2.70 2.87
N VAL A 102 -13.97 2.97 1.96
CA VAL A 102 -12.87 2.06 1.58
C VAL A 102 -11.55 2.79 1.69
N ILE A 103 -10.54 2.11 2.25
CA ILE A 103 -9.21 2.66 2.48
C ILE A 103 -8.18 1.81 1.75
N ASN A 104 -7.29 2.45 0.97
CA ASN A 104 -6.12 1.83 0.34
C ASN A 104 -4.85 2.58 0.67
N ILE A 105 -3.97 1.92 1.43
CA ILE A 105 -2.64 2.42 1.84
C ILE A 105 -1.67 1.25 1.99
N SER A 106 -0.40 1.54 2.27
CA SER A 106 0.61 0.50 2.52
C SER A 106 0.27 -0.35 3.76
N ALA A 107 0.80 -1.56 3.81
CA ALA A 107 0.65 -2.47 4.94
C ALA A 107 1.15 -1.84 6.25
N ALA A 108 2.27 -1.10 6.22
CA ALA A 108 2.81 -0.39 7.37
C ALA A 108 1.80 0.61 7.98
N GLN A 109 1.04 1.27 7.13
CA GLN A 109 0.04 2.26 7.55
C GLN A 109 -1.32 1.64 7.92
N ALA A 110 -1.59 0.41 7.46
CA ALA A 110 -2.81 -0.32 7.80
C ALA A 110 -2.84 -0.75 9.27
N ALA A 111 -1.70 -1.17 9.84
CA ALA A 111 -1.60 -1.60 11.23
C ALA A 111 -1.99 -0.50 12.24
N PRO A 112 -1.48 0.75 12.16
CA PRO A 112 -1.96 1.86 12.99
C PRO A 112 -3.46 2.12 12.89
N ILE A 113 -4.03 2.07 11.67
CA ILE A 113 -5.48 2.28 11.48
C ILE A 113 -6.30 1.16 12.12
N LYS A 114 -5.85 -0.10 12.01
CA LYS A 114 -6.46 -1.23 12.73
C LYS A 114 -6.40 -1.03 14.24
N ALA A 115 -5.26 -0.58 14.78
CA ALA A 115 -5.07 -0.31 16.19
C ALA A 115 -5.96 0.82 16.74
N LEU A 116 -6.30 1.82 15.90
CA LEU A 116 -7.29 2.85 16.22
C LEU A 116 -8.73 2.33 16.26
N GLY A 117 -8.98 1.08 15.88
CA GLY A 117 -10.34 0.52 15.78
C GLY A 117 -11.15 1.10 14.62
N ALA A 118 -10.48 1.63 13.58
CA ALA A 118 -11.10 2.28 12.44
C ALA A 118 -11.46 1.32 11.30
N LEU A 119 -11.08 0.05 11.40
CA LEU A 119 -11.35 -0.98 10.39
C LEU A 119 -12.33 -2.01 10.91
N ASP A 120 -13.11 -2.56 10.00
CA ASP A 120 -13.93 -3.75 10.22
C ASP A 120 -13.50 -4.89 9.31
N PRO A 121 -13.64 -6.15 9.75
CA PRO A 121 -13.36 -7.29 8.90
C PRO A 121 -14.42 -7.41 7.80
N TYR A 122 -13.96 -7.64 6.58
CA TYR A 122 -14.81 -7.93 5.44
C TYR A 122 -14.26 -9.09 4.61
N ASN A 123 -14.98 -10.20 4.61
CA ASN A 123 -14.61 -11.37 3.83
C ASN A 123 -15.26 -11.33 2.46
N SER A 124 -14.68 -10.54 1.54
CA SER A 124 -15.05 -10.57 0.12
C SER A 124 -14.93 -11.98 -0.44
N PRO A 125 -15.89 -12.48 -1.24
CA PRO A 125 -15.75 -13.75 -1.96
C PRO A 125 -14.50 -13.82 -2.85
N GLN A 126 -14.03 -12.66 -3.31
CA GLN A 126 -12.82 -12.59 -4.14
C GLN A 126 -11.52 -12.97 -3.41
N ARG A 127 -11.54 -12.97 -2.08
CA ARG A 127 -10.36 -13.34 -1.25
C ARG A 127 -9.92 -14.79 -1.43
N GLU A 128 -10.78 -15.67 -1.91
CA GLU A 128 -10.42 -17.07 -2.20
C GLU A 128 -9.33 -17.19 -3.28
N PHE A 129 -9.29 -16.24 -4.22
CA PHE A 129 -8.30 -16.20 -5.30
C PHE A 129 -6.94 -15.64 -4.88
N PHE A 130 -6.78 -15.19 -3.63
CA PHE A 130 -5.52 -14.65 -3.11
C PHE A 130 -4.81 -15.68 -2.24
N PRO A 131 -3.47 -15.85 -2.40
CA PRO A 131 -2.68 -16.67 -1.49
C PRO A 131 -2.77 -16.16 -0.03
N ALA A 132 -2.52 -17.06 0.94
CA ALA A 132 -2.66 -16.74 2.35
C ALA A 132 -1.81 -15.55 2.83
N ASP A 133 -0.58 -15.42 2.30
CA ASP A 133 0.37 -14.36 2.68
C ASP A 133 -0.07 -12.95 2.25
N TYR A 134 -1.08 -12.86 1.36
CA TYR A 134 -1.58 -11.61 0.81
C TYR A 134 -2.93 -11.17 1.36
N LYS A 135 -3.40 -11.80 2.42
CA LYS A 135 -4.68 -11.47 3.07
C LYS A 135 -4.63 -11.73 4.57
N ASP A 136 -5.19 -10.81 5.34
CA ASP A 136 -5.34 -10.96 6.78
C ASP A 136 -6.29 -12.12 7.13
N LYS A 137 -5.92 -12.94 8.13
CA LYS A 137 -6.73 -14.11 8.52
C LYS A 137 -8.10 -13.72 9.08
N GLU A 138 -8.17 -12.59 9.76
CA GLU A 138 -9.40 -12.09 10.37
C GLU A 138 -10.28 -11.29 9.39
N GLY A 139 -9.76 -10.94 8.19
CA GLY A 139 -10.53 -10.25 7.16
C GLY A 139 -10.38 -8.73 7.13
N TYR A 140 -9.50 -8.14 7.94
CA TYR A 140 -9.35 -6.67 7.99
C TYR A 140 -8.78 -6.08 6.71
N PHE A 141 -7.93 -6.82 6.00
CA PHE A 141 -7.32 -6.34 4.76
C PHE A 141 -7.00 -7.45 3.76
N THR A 142 -6.91 -7.06 2.51
CA THR A 142 -6.41 -7.89 1.40
C THR A 142 -5.43 -7.05 0.59
N SER A 143 -4.37 -7.67 0.08
CA SER A 143 -3.42 -6.99 -0.80
C SER A 143 -4.13 -6.53 -2.08
N PHE A 144 -4.13 -5.23 -2.32
CA PHE A 144 -4.71 -4.65 -3.52
C PHE A 144 -3.70 -4.66 -4.66
N TYR A 145 -2.45 -4.30 -4.34
CA TYR A 145 -1.31 -4.41 -5.22
C TYR A 145 0.00 -4.49 -4.43
N ILE A 146 1.05 -4.88 -5.12
CA ILE A 146 2.38 -5.06 -4.58
C ILE A 146 3.33 -4.14 -5.34
N THR A 147 4.29 -3.55 -4.62
CA THR A 147 5.35 -2.73 -5.20
C THR A 147 6.70 -3.38 -4.91
N PRO A 148 7.24 -4.17 -5.84
CA PRO A 148 8.61 -4.67 -5.74
C PRO A 148 9.61 -3.52 -5.72
N ILE A 149 10.61 -3.61 -4.86
CA ILE A 149 11.68 -2.62 -4.73
C ILE A 149 12.93 -3.14 -5.41
N VAL A 150 13.43 -2.37 -6.35
CA VAL A 150 14.56 -2.73 -7.20
C VAL A 150 15.69 -1.71 -7.09
N LEU A 151 16.90 -2.14 -7.45
CA LEU A 151 18.00 -1.23 -7.74
C LEU A 151 17.93 -0.87 -9.23
N GLY A 152 17.93 0.44 -9.55
CA GLY A 152 18.06 0.93 -10.91
C GLY A 152 19.47 1.39 -11.22
N TYR A 153 19.84 1.43 -12.49
CA TYR A 153 21.09 2.04 -12.96
C TYR A 153 20.88 2.75 -14.30
N ASN A 154 21.62 3.83 -14.50
CA ASN A 154 21.59 4.58 -15.75
C ASN A 154 22.44 3.86 -16.82
N THR A 155 21.83 3.43 -17.91
CA THR A 155 22.49 2.62 -18.96
C THR A 155 23.50 3.39 -19.80
N ASN A 156 23.49 4.74 -19.77
CA ASN A 156 24.53 5.57 -20.38
C ASN A 156 25.80 5.62 -19.54
N LEU A 157 25.69 5.42 -18.20
CA LEU A 157 26.80 5.51 -17.26
C LEU A 157 27.31 4.13 -16.82
N VAL A 158 26.43 3.12 -16.77
CA VAL A 158 26.74 1.78 -16.26
C VAL A 158 26.37 0.74 -17.30
N LYS A 159 27.36 -0.02 -17.76
CA LYS A 159 27.11 -1.18 -18.62
C LYS A 159 26.43 -2.29 -17.82
N ARG A 160 25.55 -3.07 -18.44
CA ARG A 160 24.80 -4.15 -17.79
C ARG A 160 25.68 -5.14 -17.00
N GLY A 161 26.88 -5.45 -17.53
CA GLY A 161 27.83 -6.34 -16.88
C GLY A 161 28.46 -5.78 -15.61
N ASP A 162 28.51 -4.45 -15.47
CA ASP A 162 29.14 -3.70 -14.37
C ASP A 162 28.14 -3.29 -13.30
N ALA A 163 26.82 -3.48 -13.53
CA ALA A 163 25.77 -3.20 -12.57
C ALA A 163 25.94 -4.07 -11.30
N PRO A 164 25.61 -3.51 -10.11
CA PRO A 164 25.67 -4.28 -8.85
C PRO A 164 24.82 -5.54 -8.92
N LYS A 165 25.37 -6.68 -8.42
CA LYS A 165 24.71 -8.00 -8.42
C LYS A 165 24.21 -8.39 -7.03
N ASN A 166 24.73 -7.75 -5.99
CA ASN A 166 24.39 -7.93 -4.59
C ASN A 166 24.56 -6.63 -3.83
N TYR A 167 24.14 -6.58 -2.58
CA TYR A 167 24.23 -5.37 -1.77
C TYR A 167 25.68 -4.97 -1.42
N GLU A 168 26.58 -5.93 -1.27
CA GLU A 168 28.01 -5.67 -1.02
C GLU A 168 28.67 -4.93 -2.17
N ASP A 169 28.25 -5.14 -3.42
CA ASP A 169 28.78 -4.43 -4.59
C ASP A 169 28.55 -2.91 -4.50
N LEU A 170 27.56 -2.44 -3.73
CA LEU A 170 27.30 -1.02 -3.49
C LEU A 170 28.41 -0.37 -2.65
N LEU A 171 29.22 -1.14 -1.96
CA LEU A 171 30.34 -0.66 -1.17
C LEU A 171 31.62 -0.47 -2.01
N ASN A 172 31.59 -0.79 -3.31
CA ASN A 172 32.73 -0.56 -4.20
C ASN A 172 32.99 0.95 -4.32
N PRO A 173 34.26 1.41 -4.12
CA PRO A 173 34.61 2.83 -4.22
C PRO A 173 34.23 3.52 -5.53
N LYS A 174 34.06 2.78 -6.63
CA LYS A 174 33.61 3.33 -7.92
C LYS A 174 32.23 3.99 -7.86
N TRP A 175 31.39 3.62 -6.87
CA TRP A 175 30.06 4.17 -6.66
C TRP A 175 30.01 5.36 -5.70
N LYS A 176 31.16 5.78 -5.16
CA LYS A 176 31.20 6.87 -4.19
C LYS A 176 30.74 8.19 -4.81
N GLY A 177 29.64 8.75 -4.28
CA GLY A 177 29.00 9.96 -4.80
C GLY A 177 28.07 9.73 -6.00
N GLU A 178 27.98 8.50 -6.51
CA GLU A 178 27.22 8.14 -7.71
C GLU A 178 25.88 7.46 -7.39
N MET A 179 25.49 7.39 -6.12
CA MET A 179 24.27 6.69 -5.71
C MET A 179 23.19 7.64 -5.21
N LEU A 180 21.99 7.45 -5.73
CA LEU A 180 20.77 8.14 -5.33
C LEU A 180 19.89 7.21 -4.49
N MET A 181 19.25 7.75 -3.45
CA MET A 181 18.38 6.98 -2.56
C MET A 181 17.21 7.83 -2.05
N ASP A 182 16.06 7.19 -1.83
CA ASP A 182 14.94 7.79 -1.11
C ASP A 182 15.34 8.15 0.33
N ASP A 183 14.88 9.27 0.86
CA ASP A 183 15.22 9.74 2.20
C ASP A 183 14.40 9.09 3.32
N GLU A 184 13.38 8.28 2.96
CA GLU A 184 12.52 7.54 3.90
C GLU A 184 12.39 6.04 3.56
N PRO A 185 13.49 5.30 3.32
CA PRO A 185 13.45 3.89 2.91
C PRO A 185 13.43 2.94 4.13
N TYR A 186 12.67 3.24 5.17
CA TYR A 186 12.74 2.56 6.47
C TYR A 186 12.45 1.06 6.39
N GLU A 187 11.53 0.65 5.53
CA GLU A 187 11.24 -0.77 5.30
C GLU A 187 12.42 -1.50 4.63
N TRP A 188 13.07 -0.85 3.65
CA TRP A 188 14.29 -1.37 3.01
C TRP A 188 15.40 -1.53 4.05
N TYR A 189 15.60 -0.52 4.91
CA TYR A 189 16.55 -0.57 6.01
C TYR A 189 16.25 -1.75 6.94
N GLY A 190 15.01 -1.90 7.38
CA GLY A 190 14.59 -2.98 8.26
C GLY A 190 14.77 -4.36 7.66
N VAL A 191 14.42 -4.54 6.37
CA VAL A 191 14.62 -5.80 5.65
C VAL A 191 16.10 -6.19 5.59
N LEU A 192 16.99 -5.24 5.31
CA LEU A 192 18.43 -5.52 5.27
C LEU A 192 19.03 -5.75 6.65
N MET A 193 18.59 -5.00 7.67
CA MET A 193 19.01 -5.25 9.05
C MET A 193 18.61 -6.65 9.53
N LYS A 194 17.42 -7.12 9.17
CA LYS A 194 16.95 -8.48 9.48
C LYS A 194 17.74 -9.54 8.71
N HIS A 195 18.05 -9.27 7.44
CA HIS A 195 18.80 -10.18 6.58
C HIS A 195 20.25 -10.37 7.03
N PHE A 196 20.96 -9.30 7.30
CA PHE A 196 22.36 -9.36 7.70
C PHE A 196 22.56 -9.67 9.20
N GLY A 197 21.51 -9.48 10.00
CA GLY A 197 21.60 -9.46 11.47
C GLY A 197 22.13 -8.11 12.00
N LYS A 198 21.84 -7.81 13.25
CA LYS A 198 22.02 -6.47 13.85
C LYS A 198 23.43 -5.90 13.68
N GLU A 199 24.46 -6.65 14.08
CA GLU A 199 25.85 -6.14 14.07
C GLU A 199 26.37 -5.95 12.65
N ARG A 200 26.28 -6.97 11.80
CA ARG A 200 26.74 -6.92 10.41
C ARG A 200 25.90 -5.90 9.61
N GLY A 201 24.60 -5.84 9.85
CA GLY A 201 23.71 -4.88 9.21
C GLY A 201 24.13 -3.45 9.53
N LEU A 202 24.37 -3.10 10.80
CA LEU A 202 24.86 -1.78 11.21
C LEU A 202 26.22 -1.44 10.59
N GLN A 203 27.15 -2.39 10.55
CA GLN A 203 28.45 -2.19 9.89
C GLN A 203 28.28 -1.92 8.39
N TYR A 204 27.42 -2.69 7.72
CA TYR A 204 27.10 -2.49 6.31
C TYR A 204 26.51 -1.10 6.07
N MET A 205 25.49 -0.68 6.83
CA MET A 205 24.82 0.62 6.66
C MET A 205 25.78 1.78 6.88
N LYS A 206 26.65 1.71 7.89
CA LYS A 206 27.69 2.73 8.11
C LYS A 206 28.68 2.82 6.94
N ARG A 207 29.11 1.70 6.38
CA ARG A 207 29.98 1.67 5.20
C ARG A 207 29.27 2.22 3.96
N LEU A 208 27.97 1.89 3.80
CA LEU A 208 27.17 2.42 2.71
C LEU A 208 27.00 3.95 2.83
N ALA A 209 26.75 4.48 4.02
CA ALA A 209 26.66 5.92 4.25
C ALA A 209 27.99 6.66 3.89
N GLN A 210 29.15 6.01 4.09
CA GLN A 210 30.46 6.56 3.69
C GLN A 210 30.66 6.64 2.17
N GLN A 211 29.78 6.03 1.38
CA GLN A 211 29.74 6.16 -0.07
C GLN A 211 29.15 7.52 -0.54
N ASN A 212 28.77 8.42 0.38
CA ASN A 212 28.26 9.75 0.08
C ASN A 212 27.02 9.72 -0.85
N LEU A 213 25.97 9.05 -0.40
CA LEU A 213 24.70 8.93 -1.14
C LEU A 213 24.00 10.28 -1.24
N SER A 214 23.40 10.56 -2.40
CA SER A 214 22.49 11.68 -2.59
C SER A 214 21.08 11.27 -2.16
N MET A 215 20.63 11.78 -1.00
CA MET A 215 19.31 11.50 -0.44
C MET A 215 18.27 12.38 -1.11
N GLN A 216 17.17 11.75 -1.61
CA GLN A 216 16.16 12.41 -2.41
C GLN A 216 14.77 12.18 -1.85
N ARG A 217 13.91 13.19 -1.91
CA ARG A 217 12.55 13.07 -1.41
C ARG A 217 11.68 12.26 -2.38
N GLY A 218 11.47 11.00 -2.04
CA GLY A 218 10.57 10.08 -2.74
C GLY A 218 11.20 9.35 -3.95
N ARG A 219 10.85 8.09 -4.11
CA ARG A 219 11.37 7.18 -5.14
C ARG A 219 11.15 7.65 -6.58
N THR A 220 10.10 8.43 -6.82
CA THR A 220 9.84 9.02 -8.15
C THR A 220 10.93 10.03 -8.51
N ASN A 221 11.35 10.86 -7.56
CA ASN A 221 12.43 11.82 -7.77
C ASN A 221 13.77 11.09 -7.99
N VAL A 222 14.07 10.06 -7.19
CA VAL A 222 15.25 9.21 -7.41
C VAL A 222 15.28 8.66 -8.84
N ALA A 223 14.16 8.15 -9.34
CA ALA A 223 14.09 7.60 -10.71
C ALA A 223 14.30 8.67 -11.78
N GLN A 224 13.73 9.87 -11.60
CA GLN A 224 13.89 10.99 -12.53
C GLN A 224 15.35 11.50 -12.58
N MET A 225 15.98 11.68 -11.43
CA MET A 225 17.38 12.10 -11.35
C MET A 225 18.33 11.04 -11.92
N LEU A 226 18.03 9.75 -11.68
CA LEU A 226 18.77 8.64 -12.26
C LEU A 226 18.72 8.68 -13.79
N VAL A 227 17.55 8.89 -14.38
CA VAL A 227 17.35 9.03 -15.83
C VAL A 227 18.08 10.27 -16.35
N ALA A 228 18.09 11.37 -15.61
CA ALA A 228 18.82 12.60 -15.97
C ALA A 228 20.35 12.44 -15.90
N GLY A 229 20.86 11.36 -15.32
CA GLY A 229 22.31 11.12 -15.18
C GLY A 229 22.93 11.83 -13.98
N GLU A 230 22.13 12.26 -13.00
CA GLU A 230 22.63 12.90 -11.77
C GLU A 230 23.19 11.89 -10.76
N GLY A 231 23.22 10.62 -11.13
CA GLY A 231 23.83 9.50 -10.43
C GLY A 231 23.82 8.26 -11.33
N ALA A 232 24.70 7.33 -11.04
CA ALA A 232 24.81 6.08 -11.80
C ALA A 232 23.86 4.98 -11.30
N ILE A 233 23.53 5.01 -10.00
CA ILE A 233 22.75 3.98 -9.29
C ILE A 233 21.60 4.63 -8.50
N GLY A 234 20.41 4.05 -8.58
CA GLY A 234 19.26 4.37 -7.73
C GLY A 234 18.90 3.16 -6.86
N ILE A 235 19.02 3.29 -5.53
CA ILE A 235 18.99 2.13 -4.63
C ILE A 235 17.57 1.61 -4.37
N THR A 236 16.57 2.45 -4.21
CA THR A 236 15.23 2.06 -3.75
C THR A 236 14.14 2.45 -4.75
N LEU A 237 14.25 2.03 -6.01
CA LEU A 237 13.24 2.32 -7.01
C LEU A 237 12.02 1.39 -6.89
N SER A 238 10.85 1.93 -7.23
CA SER A 238 9.67 1.10 -7.48
C SER A 238 9.81 0.38 -8.81
N GLY A 239 9.73 -0.95 -8.82
CA GLY A 239 9.98 -1.75 -10.02
C GLY A 239 9.10 -1.39 -11.21
N HIS A 240 7.79 -1.12 -10.98
CA HIS A 240 6.88 -0.69 -12.04
C HIS A 240 7.29 0.66 -12.66
N SER A 241 7.74 1.62 -11.84
CA SER A 241 8.19 2.93 -12.34
C SER A 241 9.46 2.82 -13.15
N ALA A 242 10.40 1.95 -12.74
CA ALA A 242 11.61 1.69 -13.50
C ALA A 242 11.28 1.10 -14.88
N LEU A 243 10.37 0.13 -14.94
CA LEU A 243 9.94 -0.50 -16.19
C LEU A 243 9.15 0.44 -17.10
N GLU A 244 8.24 1.25 -16.54
CA GLU A 244 7.52 2.26 -17.32
C GLU A 244 8.45 3.31 -17.94
N LEU A 245 9.49 3.74 -17.22
CA LEU A 245 10.50 4.66 -17.75
C LEU A 245 11.32 3.98 -18.86
N LYS A 246 11.72 2.72 -18.64
CA LYS A 246 12.43 1.92 -19.65
C LYS A 246 11.60 1.72 -20.93
N GLU A 247 10.30 1.40 -20.82
CA GLU A 247 9.38 1.29 -21.97
C GLU A 247 9.27 2.61 -22.75
N LYS A 248 9.38 3.75 -22.09
CA LYS A 248 9.40 5.08 -22.69
C LYS A 248 10.76 5.46 -23.31
N GLY A 249 11.73 4.55 -23.30
CA GLY A 249 13.06 4.77 -23.86
C GLY A 249 14.03 5.51 -22.95
N ALA A 250 13.71 5.67 -21.66
CA ALA A 250 14.66 6.28 -20.73
C ALA A 250 15.92 5.39 -20.56
N PRO A 251 17.10 5.99 -20.38
CA PRO A 251 18.36 5.25 -20.21
C PRO A 251 18.46 4.62 -18.80
N LEU A 252 17.55 3.71 -18.51
CA LEU A 252 17.43 3.05 -17.22
C LEU A 252 17.22 1.55 -17.40
N ASP A 253 17.94 0.75 -16.61
CA ASP A 253 17.66 -0.66 -16.41
C ASP A 253 17.73 -0.98 -14.90
N TRP A 254 17.38 -2.21 -14.51
CA TRP A 254 17.22 -2.56 -13.12
C TRP A 254 17.72 -3.97 -12.80
N VAL A 255 17.96 -4.22 -11.51
CA VAL A 255 18.27 -5.54 -10.96
C VAL A 255 17.51 -5.77 -9.66
N ALA A 256 17.11 -7.03 -9.43
CA ALA A 256 16.56 -7.48 -8.15
C ALA A 256 17.70 -8.04 -7.30
N LEU A 257 18.14 -7.29 -6.29
CA LEU A 257 19.16 -7.75 -5.33
C LEU A 257 18.55 -8.72 -4.31
N ASP A 258 19.35 -9.54 -3.67
CA ASP A 258 18.92 -10.45 -2.61
C ASP A 258 19.34 -9.88 -1.23
N PRO A 259 18.39 -9.68 -0.29
CA PRO A 259 16.96 -10.01 -0.35
C PRO A 259 16.17 -9.13 -1.32
N TYR A 260 15.41 -9.76 -2.21
CA TYR A 260 14.44 -9.09 -3.05
C TYR A 260 13.11 -9.01 -2.30
N PHE A 261 12.60 -7.81 -2.09
CA PHE A 261 11.39 -7.61 -1.30
C PHE A 261 10.38 -6.70 -2.00
N ALA A 262 9.15 -6.73 -1.50
CA ALA A 262 8.05 -5.94 -2.02
C ALA A 262 7.18 -5.38 -0.90
N GLN A 263 6.70 -4.17 -1.09
CA GLN A 263 5.70 -3.54 -0.24
C GLN A 263 4.31 -3.94 -0.70
N ALA A 264 3.49 -4.46 0.21
CA ALA A 264 2.08 -4.67 -0.06
C ALA A 264 1.28 -3.39 0.23
N ASN A 265 0.34 -3.08 -0.65
CA ASN A 265 -0.66 -2.04 -0.46
C ASN A 265 -2.01 -2.71 -0.26
N MET A 266 -2.64 -2.41 0.86
CA MET A 266 -3.84 -3.07 1.33
C MET A 266 -5.09 -2.32 0.91
N ILE A 267 -6.20 -3.04 0.73
CA ILE A 267 -7.53 -2.46 0.61
C ILE A 267 -8.40 -2.99 1.76
N MET A 268 -9.18 -2.09 2.37
CA MET A 268 -9.82 -2.30 3.68
C MET A 268 -11.19 -1.66 3.74
N LEU A 269 -12.09 -2.24 4.55
CA LEU A 269 -13.37 -1.65 4.92
C LEU A 269 -13.20 -0.73 6.13
N ALA A 270 -13.67 0.50 6.03
CA ALA A 270 -13.78 1.39 7.19
C ALA A 270 -14.91 0.90 8.13
N ARG A 271 -14.65 0.94 9.45
CA ARG A 271 -15.60 0.41 10.46
C ARG A 271 -16.95 1.12 10.45
N TYR A 272 -16.92 2.41 10.28
CA TYR A 272 -18.12 3.25 10.28
C TYR A 272 -18.38 3.83 8.89
N ALA A 273 -18.19 2.99 7.87
CA ALA A 273 -18.45 3.34 6.48
C ALA A 273 -19.88 3.89 6.34
N PRO A 274 -20.07 5.13 5.86
CA PRO A 274 -21.39 5.70 5.63
C PRO A 274 -22.20 4.92 4.59
N HIS A 275 -21.52 4.27 3.63
CA HIS A 275 -22.14 3.56 2.51
C HIS A 275 -21.63 2.09 2.46
N PRO A 276 -22.00 1.24 3.46
CA PRO A 276 -21.39 -0.08 3.62
C PRO A 276 -21.67 -1.04 2.45
N HIS A 277 -22.82 -0.95 1.79
CA HIS A 277 -23.12 -1.82 0.66
C HIS A 277 -22.38 -1.41 -0.60
N ALA A 278 -22.27 -0.11 -0.87
CA ALA A 278 -21.45 0.43 -1.95
C ALA A 278 -19.95 0.15 -1.70
N ALA A 279 -19.49 0.23 -0.44
CA ALA A 279 -18.14 -0.17 -0.03
C ALA A 279 -17.88 -1.65 -0.35
N ALA A 280 -18.82 -2.55 -0.01
CA ALA A 280 -18.70 -3.96 -0.30
C ALA A 280 -18.62 -4.26 -1.80
N LEU A 281 -19.48 -3.61 -2.61
CA LEU A 281 -19.40 -3.74 -4.08
C LEU A 281 -18.06 -3.22 -4.62
N PHE A 282 -17.58 -2.09 -4.12
CA PHE A 282 -16.30 -1.52 -4.54
C PHE A 282 -15.13 -2.43 -4.17
N LEU A 283 -15.12 -3.01 -2.96
CA LEU A 283 -14.13 -3.97 -2.51
C LEU A 283 -14.15 -5.26 -3.33
N ASP A 284 -15.35 -5.84 -3.55
CA ASP A 284 -15.51 -7.06 -4.34
C ASP A 284 -15.03 -6.86 -5.78
N TRP A 285 -15.43 -5.74 -6.41
CA TRP A 285 -15.00 -5.42 -7.76
C TRP A 285 -13.49 -5.12 -7.83
N SER A 286 -12.96 -4.35 -6.88
CA SER A 286 -11.51 -4.03 -6.83
C SER A 286 -10.63 -5.27 -6.70
N LEU A 287 -11.12 -6.30 -6.00
CA LEU A 287 -10.44 -7.58 -5.82
C LEU A 287 -10.80 -8.62 -6.89
N SER A 288 -11.76 -8.35 -7.77
CA SER A 288 -12.13 -9.22 -8.89
C SER A 288 -11.04 -9.27 -9.96
N GLU A 289 -11.16 -10.21 -10.90
CA GLU A 289 -10.26 -10.28 -12.05
C GLU A 289 -10.28 -8.99 -12.87
N GLU A 290 -11.47 -8.41 -13.10
CA GLU A 290 -11.65 -7.13 -13.80
C GLU A 290 -10.90 -6.00 -13.10
N GLY A 291 -11.14 -5.75 -11.81
CA GLY A 291 -10.50 -4.69 -11.05
C GLY A 291 -8.98 -4.88 -10.96
N GLN A 292 -8.52 -6.11 -10.74
CA GLN A 292 -7.09 -6.43 -10.65
C GLN A 292 -6.38 -6.33 -12.01
N THR A 293 -7.07 -6.61 -13.12
CA THR A 293 -6.54 -6.37 -14.48
C THR A 293 -6.30 -4.88 -14.73
N ILE A 294 -7.20 -4.02 -14.26
CA ILE A 294 -6.99 -2.57 -14.33
C ILE A 294 -5.77 -2.15 -13.48
N VAL A 295 -5.62 -2.71 -12.29
CA VAL A 295 -4.47 -2.44 -11.44
C VAL A 295 -3.15 -2.86 -12.10
N THR A 296 -3.12 -4.00 -12.79
CA THR A 296 -1.92 -4.41 -13.56
C THR A 296 -1.61 -3.49 -14.73
N SER A 297 -2.62 -2.84 -15.34
CA SER A 297 -2.40 -1.88 -16.42
C SER A 297 -1.59 -0.66 -15.98
N PHE A 298 -1.59 -0.34 -14.67
CA PHE A 298 -0.73 0.67 -14.04
C PHE A 298 0.70 0.17 -13.77
N GLY A 299 1.07 -0.99 -14.30
CA GLY A 299 2.36 -1.62 -14.02
C GLY A 299 2.49 -2.23 -12.62
N ARG A 300 1.44 -2.14 -11.79
CA ARG A 300 1.45 -2.72 -10.45
C ARG A 300 1.43 -4.24 -10.52
N VAL A 301 2.10 -4.88 -9.59
CA VAL A 301 2.00 -6.34 -9.42
C VAL A 301 0.80 -6.65 -8.54
N VAL A 302 0.03 -7.68 -8.87
CA VAL A 302 -1.11 -8.12 -8.07
C VAL A 302 -0.93 -9.58 -7.63
N ALA A 303 -1.47 -9.90 -6.46
CA ALA A 303 -1.36 -11.23 -5.88
C ALA A 303 -2.50 -12.17 -6.29
N ARG A 304 -3.54 -11.67 -6.96
CA ARG A 304 -4.67 -12.48 -7.36
C ARG A 304 -4.27 -13.52 -8.41
N ASN A 305 -4.58 -14.79 -8.14
CA ASN A 305 -4.40 -15.89 -9.11
C ASN A 305 -5.27 -15.64 -10.35
N GLY A 306 -4.75 -16.02 -11.52
CA GLY A 306 -5.46 -15.91 -12.80
C GLY A 306 -5.31 -14.56 -13.50
N VAL A 307 -4.75 -13.53 -12.87
CA VAL A 307 -4.55 -12.21 -13.49
C VAL A 307 -3.19 -12.13 -14.18
N LYS A 308 -3.18 -11.73 -15.46
CA LYS A 308 -1.94 -11.51 -16.23
C LYS A 308 -1.23 -10.24 -15.76
N GLN A 309 0.03 -10.37 -15.37
CA GLN A 309 0.87 -9.23 -14.99
C GLN A 309 1.33 -8.46 -16.25
N ARG A 310 1.35 -7.11 -16.17
CA ARG A 310 1.96 -6.28 -17.22
C ARG A 310 3.47 -6.47 -17.28
N PHE A 311 4.11 -6.54 -16.11
CA PHE A 311 5.55 -6.72 -15.95
C PHE A 311 5.86 -8.05 -15.24
N PRO A 312 5.73 -9.20 -15.94
CA PRO A 312 5.96 -10.50 -15.31
C PRO A 312 7.42 -10.69 -14.84
N GLU A 313 8.37 -9.95 -15.39
CA GLU A 313 9.78 -9.96 -14.98
C GLU A 313 9.99 -9.54 -13.53
N LEU A 314 9.12 -8.71 -12.95
CA LEU A 314 9.14 -8.37 -11.53
C LEU A 314 8.82 -9.56 -10.62
N MET A 315 8.26 -10.63 -11.18
CA MET A 315 7.88 -11.85 -10.46
C MET A 315 8.84 -13.03 -10.72
N GLN A 316 9.82 -12.87 -11.63
CA GLN A 316 10.76 -13.97 -11.98
C GLN A 316 11.63 -14.39 -10.79
N LYS A 317 12.00 -13.45 -9.93
CA LYS A 317 12.63 -13.73 -8.64
C LYS A 317 11.55 -13.61 -7.55
N LYS A 318 11.43 -14.63 -6.70
CA LYS A 318 10.46 -14.61 -5.60
C LYS A 318 10.80 -13.44 -4.65
N SER A 319 9.99 -12.39 -4.69
CA SER A 319 10.08 -11.30 -3.71
C SER A 319 9.49 -11.78 -2.38
N ARG A 320 10.08 -11.34 -1.28
CA ARG A 320 9.50 -11.49 0.06
C ARG A 320 8.66 -10.25 0.34
N LEU A 321 7.47 -10.43 0.88
CA LEU A 321 6.76 -9.29 1.45
C LEU A 321 7.55 -8.77 2.66
N VAL A 322 7.48 -7.47 2.88
CA VAL A 322 8.00 -6.88 4.12
C VAL A 322 7.28 -7.54 5.30
N ASP A 323 8.06 -8.06 6.23
CA ASP A 323 7.51 -8.73 7.41
C ASP A 323 6.65 -7.77 8.23
N MET A 324 5.50 -8.25 8.71
CA MET A 324 4.58 -7.45 9.51
C MET A 324 5.24 -6.89 10.79
N ASP A 325 6.24 -7.58 11.35
CA ASP A 325 7.00 -7.11 12.50
C ASP A 325 7.77 -5.82 12.21
N LEU A 326 8.25 -5.64 10.98
CA LEU A 326 9.02 -4.44 10.58
C LEU A 326 8.13 -3.21 10.39
N ILE A 327 6.82 -3.41 10.26
CA ILE A 327 5.83 -2.34 10.10
C ILE A 327 5.03 -2.10 11.40
N ASP A 328 5.40 -2.74 12.50
CA ASP A 328 4.90 -2.35 13.83
C ASP A 328 5.35 -0.91 14.13
N PRO A 329 4.46 0.00 14.55
CA PRO A 329 4.80 1.41 14.77
C PRO A 329 5.94 1.64 15.76
N LYS A 330 6.15 0.75 16.73
CA LYS A 330 7.26 0.85 17.68
C LYS A 330 8.58 0.47 17.02
N VAL A 331 8.57 -0.57 16.18
CA VAL A 331 9.74 -1.02 15.42
C VAL A 331 10.08 0.02 14.37
N GLU A 332 9.10 0.51 13.60
CA GLU A 332 9.28 1.56 12.59
C GLU A 332 9.93 2.82 13.18
N LYS A 333 9.50 3.25 14.37
CA LYS A 333 10.11 4.40 15.06
C LYS A 333 11.58 4.17 15.37
N VAL A 334 11.97 2.96 15.77
CA VAL A 334 13.37 2.60 16.03
C VAL A 334 14.16 2.59 14.73
N LEU A 335 13.67 1.94 13.69
CA LEU A 335 14.32 1.88 12.37
C LEU A 335 14.49 3.27 11.76
N THR A 336 13.48 4.12 11.85
CA THR A 336 13.54 5.52 11.41
C THR A 336 14.64 6.30 12.12
N LYS A 337 14.72 6.16 13.44
CA LYS A 337 15.76 6.83 14.24
C LYS A 337 17.15 6.35 13.84
N GLU A 338 17.38 5.05 13.82
CA GLU A 338 18.68 4.45 13.45
C GLU A 338 19.10 4.84 12.02
N PHE A 339 18.17 4.78 11.06
CA PHE A 339 18.44 5.19 9.68
C PHE A 339 18.88 6.65 9.61
N ARG A 340 18.14 7.57 10.25
CA ARG A 340 18.47 9.01 10.24
C ARG A 340 19.80 9.30 10.89
N GLU A 341 20.13 8.67 12.00
CA GLU A 341 21.43 8.82 12.66
C GLU A 341 22.61 8.41 11.77
N ILE A 342 22.40 7.43 10.86
CA ILE A 342 23.46 6.92 9.96
C ILE A 342 23.55 7.73 8.66
N PHE A 343 22.42 8.03 8.02
CA PHE A 343 22.39 8.58 6.66
C PHE A 343 22.08 10.09 6.60
N ILE A 344 21.42 10.64 7.63
CA ILE A 344 20.98 12.04 7.68
C ILE A 344 21.40 12.64 9.03
N PRO A 345 22.70 12.66 9.37
CA PRO A 345 23.13 13.23 10.62
C PRO A 345 22.76 14.72 10.68
N THR A 346 22.07 15.12 11.73
CA THR A 346 21.83 16.54 12.04
C THR A 346 23.19 17.21 12.24
N ARG A 347 23.46 18.23 11.43
CA ARG A 347 24.63 19.10 11.58
C ARG A 347 24.56 19.88 12.88
#